data_5d1bd6dfe5c4017457de0f1419a7bbe8
#
_entry.id   5d1bd6dfe5c4017457de0f1419a7bbe8
#
_cell.length_a   1.000
_cell.length_b   1.000
_cell.length_c   1.000
_cell.angle_alpha   90.00
_cell.angle_beta   90.00
_cell.angle_gamma   90.00
#
_symmetry.space_group_name_H-M   'P 1'
#
loop_
_entity.id
_entity.type
_entity.pdbx_description
1 polymer ?
#
loop_
_entity_poly.entity_id
_entity_poly.type
_entity_poly.pdbx_seq_one_letter_code
_entity_poly.pdbx_strand_id
1 'polypeptide(L)'
;MVTARDVAKRAGVSQATVSYVMSGSRPISEATKKRVRKAMDELGYVPNINARSLAGGKVGVIGVLVHMDENTDLAELRPFLVVIMEEARKRGSSVMLVPADEGIEGLCRMVRQGVVDGVLVFDVEWHDERLPEIARLDIPVVLVGTPENAHGLPCVDVDYRRVAQMAVNRLAERGAQRMVLVGDWGRSLDRYAFAKFFASESRVVAQVLGMEYEIFIPREKGWRGIWAMKDELKRMAQCHGGIAVRTPHALDSLLQLCVEMQIQPGRDFSLVAVYVDGHDEELRVPVDNVDPVPQSVSKAAMELLFDRIDGHKTGERLLVSPHITIRS
;
A
#
# COMPACT_ATOMS: atom_id res chain seq x y z
N MET A 1 39.97 -2.22 -3.67
CA MET A 1 38.74 -1.51 -3.23
C MET A 1 39.15 -0.36 -2.33
N VAL A 2 38.71 0.87 -2.58
CA VAL A 2 39.06 2.04 -1.75
C VAL A 2 38.38 1.90 -0.39
N THR A 3 39.10 2.24 0.68
CA THR A 3 38.68 2.08 2.07
C THR A 3 38.55 3.43 2.78
N ALA A 4 37.83 3.50 3.91
CA ALA A 4 37.75 4.70 4.75
C ALA A 4 39.18 5.16 5.22
N ARG A 5 40.16 4.25 5.29
CA ARG A 5 41.52 4.56 5.61
C ARG A 5 42.23 5.35 4.49
N ASP A 6 41.93 5.02 3.24
CA ASP A 6 42.47 5.74 2.09
C ASP A 6 41.86 7.14 1.99
N VAL A 7 40.58 7.30 2.28
CA VAL A 7 39.91 8.62 2.38
C VAL A 7 40.55 9.44 3.52
N ALA A 8 40.77 8.84 4.68
CA ALA A 8 41.38 9.51 5.82
C ALA A 8 42.78 10.04 5.46
N LYS A 9 43.61 9.19 4.81
CA LYS A 9 44.96 9.56 4.32
C LYS A 9 44.88 10.71 3.30
N ARG A 10 43.93 10.65 2.35
CA ARG A 10 43.75 11.65 1.29
C ARG A 10 43.24 12.99 1.84
N ALA A 11 42.34 12.96 2.84
CA ALA A 11 41.79 14.14 3.48
C ALA A 11 42.65 14.75 4.60
N GLY A 12 43.72 14.09 5.01
CA GLY A 12 44.60 14.50 6.11
C GLY A 12 43.92 14.51 7.48
N VAL A 13 43.10 13.46 7.75
CA VAL A 13 42.37 13.28 9.01
C VAL A 13 42.45 11.86 9.52
N SER A 14 41.96 11.59 10.73
CA SER A 14 41.90 10.22 11.24
C SER A 14 40.73 9.45 10.59
N GLN A 15 40.82 8.10 10.56
CA GLN A 15 39.73 7.24 10.11
C GLN A 15 38.44 7.47 10.93
N ALA A 16 38.58 7.73 12.25
CA ALA A 16 37.47 8.10 13.12
C ALA A 16 36.79 9.42 12.66
N THR A 17 37.60 10.41 12.23
CA THR A 17 37.04 11.68 11.70
C THR A 17 36.23 11.44 10.41
N VAL A 18 36.71 10.57 9.51
CA VAL A 18 35.95 10.17 8.32
C VAL A 18 34.63 9.52 8.72
N SER A 19 34.64 8.60 9.69
CA SER A 19 33.45 7.96 10.23
C SER A 19 32.46 8.99 10.83
N TYR A 20 32.97 9.96 11.62
CA TYR A 20 32.11 11.02 12.18
C TYR A 20 31.52 11.97 11.13
N VAL A 21 32.25 12.27 10.07
CA VAL A 21 31.73 13.07 8.95
C VAL A 21 30.62 12.31 8.21
N MET A 22 30.76 10.98 8.10
CA MET A 22 29.78 10.12 7.43
C MET A 22 28.53 9.88 8.28
N SER A 23 28.70 9.64 9.58
CA SER A 23 27.58 9.33 10.50
C SER A 23 26.88 10.58 11.06
N GLY A 24 27.53 11.73 11.03
CA GLY A 24 27.00 12.94 11.70
C GLY A 24 27.00 12.85 13.23
N SER A 25 27.56 11.79 13.81
CA SER A 25 27.49 11.47 15.26
C SER A 25 28.27 12.43 16.15
N ARG A 26 29.14 13.27 15.59
CA ARG A 26 29.87 14.31 16.31
C ARG A 26 29.93 15.61 15.52
N PRO A 27 29.95 16.77 16.18
CA PRO A 27 30.13 18.05 15.52
C PRO A 27 31.54 18.12 14.91
N ILE A 28 31.62 18.23 13.59
CA ILE A 28 32.86 18.41 12.82
C ILE A 28 32.76 19.72 12.04
N SER A 29 33.89 20.48 12.00
CA SER A 29 33.89 21.76 11.27
C SER A 29 33.58 21.59 9.79
N GLU A 30 32.90 22.55 9.20
CA GLU A 30 32.51 22.51 7.78
C GLU A 30 33.72 22.40 6.85
N ALA A 31 34.85 23.01 7.21
CA ALA A 31 36.11 22.89 6.48
C ALA A 31 36.57 21.43 6.42
N THR A 32 36.50 20.71 7.54
CA THR A 32 36.88 19.28 7.61
C THR A 32 35.86 18.41 6.86
N LYS A 33 34.57 18.66 6.99
CA LYS A 33 33.53 17.96 6.21
C LYS A 33 33.77 18.11 4.71
N LYS A 34 34.08 19.33 4.24
CA LYS A 34 34.37 19.62 2.83
C LYS A 34 35.60 18.86 2.32
N ARG A 35 36.70 18.81 3.12
CA ARG A 35 37.91 18.04 2.75
C ARG A 35 37.65 16.56 2.63
N VAL A 36 36.88 16.00 3.58
CA VAL A 36 36.57 14.55 3.58
C VAL A 36 35.66 14.23 2.38
N ARG A 37 34.62 14.99 2.11
CA ARG A 37 33.74 14.79 0.95
C ARG A 37 34.50 14.87 -0.36
N LYS A 38 35.37 15.87 -0.51
CA LYS A 38 36.22 16.00 -1.70
C LYS A 38 37.12 14.79 -1.89
N ALA A 39 37.73 14.28 -0.82
CA ALA A 39 38.57 13.09 -0.88
C ALA A 39 37.78 11.81 -1.23
N MET A 40 36.52 11.71 -0.77
CA MET A 40 35.63 10.61 -1.14
C MET A 40 35.31 10.66 -2.64
N ASP A 41 34.94 11.83 -3.16
CA ASP A 41 34.61 12.03 -4.59
C ASP A 41 35.81 11.72 -5.48
N GLU A 42 37.01 12.23 -5.13
CA GLU A 42 38.25 12.00 -5.88
C GLU A 42 38.70 10.53 -5.92
N LEU A 43 38.40 9.77 -4.87
CA LEU A 43 38.74 8.36 -4.78
C LEU A 43 37.61 7.42 -5.26
N GLY A 44 36.44 7.96 -5.58
CA GLY A 44 35.28 7.15 -5.88
C GLY A 44 34.84 6.29 -4.69
N TYR A 45 35.08 6.77 -3.47
CA TYR A 45 34.77 6.01 -2.25
C TYR A 45 33.27 6.11 -1.94
N VAL A 46 32.59 4.98 -2.01
CA VAL A 46 31.23 4.83 -1.52
C VAL A 46 31.29 4.16 -0.15
N PRO A 47 30.73 4.80 0.90
CA PRO A 47 30.69 4.20 2.23
C PRO A 47 30.01 2.84 2.23
N ASN A 48 30.65 1.83 2.79
CA ASN A 48 30.04 0.53 2.98
C ASN A 48 28.85 0.65 3.97
N ILE A 49 27.71 0.09 3.60
CA ILE A 49 26.48 0.05 4.41
C ILE A 49 26.79 -0.49 5.82
N ASN A 50 27.56 -1.57 5.91
CA ASN A 50 27.97 -2.18 7.19
C ASN A 50 28.84 -1.24 8.05
N ALA A 51 29.66 -0.39 7.43
CA ALA A 51 30.49 0.58 8.16
C ALA A 51 29.65 1.75 8.72
N ARG A 52 28.55 2.11 8.07
CA ARG A 52 27.59 3.10 8.55
C ARG A 52 26.79 2.59 9.74
N SER A 53 26.26 1.37 9.64
CA SER A 53 25.53 0.68 10.72
C SER A 53 26.38 0.54 11.99
N LEU A 54 27.64 0.11 11.86
CA LEU A 54 28.60 0.01 12.98
C LEU A 54 28.92 1.36 13.64
N ALA A 55 28.77 2.46 12.91
CA ALA A 55 28.98 3.82 13.45
C ALA A 55 27.72 4.42 14.09
N GLY A 56 26.63 3.67 14.23
CA GLY A 56 25.33 4.15 14.74
C GLY A 56 24.61 5.13 13.79
N GLY A 57 25.00 5.15 12.51
CA GLY A 57 24.38 5.97 11.48
C GLY A 57 23.28 5.25 10.71
N LYS A 58 22.38 6.02 10.07
CA LYS A 58 21.34 5.48 9.21
C LYS A 58 21.95 4.71 8.03
N VAL A 59 21.38 3.56 7.73
CA VAL A 59 21.80 2.68 6.63
C VAL A 59 21.34 3.23 5.28
N GLY A 60 20.21 3.94 5.28
CA GLY A 60 19.58 4.47 4.09
C GLY A 60 18.76 3.40 3.34
N VAL A 61 18.17 2.46 4.06
CA VAL A 61 17.33 1.41 3.48
C VAL A 61 16.02 1.31 4.25
N ILE A 62 14.91 1.34 3.54
CA ILE A 62 13.56 1.10 4.06
C ILE A 62 13.12 -0.30 3.66
N GLY A 63 12.75 -1.11 4.64
CA GLY A 63 12.13 -2.41 4.40
C GLY A 63 10.64 -2.25 4.07
N VAL A 64 10.15 -3.02 3.12
CA VAL A 64 8.71 -3.15 2.83
C VAL A 64 8.37 -4.63 2.93
N LEU A 65 7.70 -5.00 4.03
CA LEU A 65 7.20 -6.34 4.26
C LEU A 65 5.87 -6.48 3.53
N VAL A 66 5.83 -7.31 2.52
CA VAL A 66 4.68 -7.51 1.65
C VAL A 66 4.55 -8.97 1.26
N HIS A 67 3.32 -9.46 1.15
CA HIS A 67 3.07 -10.80 0.67
C HIS A 67 3.35 -10.86 -0.84
N MET A 68 4.26 -11.75 -1.25
CA MET A 68 4.66 -11.91 -2.65
C MET A 68 4.76 -13.40 -2.98
N ASP A 69 3.65 -13.94 -3.48
CA ASP A 69 3.54 -15.29 -4.02
C ASP A 69 3.03 -15.29 -5.47
N GLU A 70 2.82 -16.46 -6.03
CA GLU A 70 2.30 -16.62 -7.39
C GLU A 70 0.88 -16.06 -7.60
N ASN A 71 0.14 -15.80 -6.52
CA ASN A 71 -1.21 -15.25 -6.55
C ASN A 71 -1.26 -13.74 -6.28
N THR A 72 -0.12 -13.13 -5.97
CA THR A 72 -0.03 -11.70 -5.69
C THR A 72 -0.39 -10.88 -6.92
N ASP A 73 -1.37 -9.99 -6.78
CA ASP A 73 -1.73 -9.06 -7.85
C ASP A 73 -0.79 -7.85 -7.84
N LEU A 74 0.22 -7.90 -8.71
CA LEU A 74 1.19 -6.82 -8.86
C LEU A 74 0.55 -5.51 -9.37
N ALA A 75 -0.59 -5.58 -10.06
CA ALA A 75 -1.30 -4.38 -10.51
C ALA A 75 -1.88 -3.61 -9.32
N GLU A 76 -2.40 -4.30 -8.29
CA GLU A 76 -2.85 -3.67 -7.05
C GLU A 76 -1.68 -3.08 -6.23
N LEU A 77 -0.53 -3.74 -6.21
CA LEU A 77 0.63 -3.33 -5.41
C LEU A 77 1.44 -2.20 -6.06
N ARG A 78 1.50 -2.16 -7.39
CA ARG A 78 2.32 -1.20 -8.15
C ARG A 78 2.12 0.27 -7.74
N PRO A 79 0.89 0.79 -7.59
CA PRO A 79 0.68 2.20 -7.25
C PRO A 79 1.29 2.60 -5.91
N PHE A 80 1.33 1.66 -4.95
CA PHE A 80 1.98 1.88 -3.66
C PHE A 80 3.50 1.92 -3.80
N LEU A 81 4.09 0.91 -4.46
CA LEU A 81 5.53 0.75 -4.55
C LEU A 81 6.20 1.90 -5.30
N VAL A 82 5.59 2.41 -6.37
CA VAL A 82 6.13 3.54 -7.14
C VAL A 82 6.34 4.75 -6.23
N VAL A 83 5.34 5.11 -5.43
CA VAL A 83 5.42 6.26 -4.53
C VAL A 83 6.40 6.00 -3.39
N ILE A 84 6.40 4.79 -2.81
CA ILE A 84 7.37 4.42 -1.76
C ILE A 84 8.81 4.60 -2.25
N MET A 85 9.12 4.11 -3.47
CA MET A 85 10.45 4.26 -4.07
C MET A 85 10.81 5.72 -4.32
N GLU A 86 9.87 6.54 -4.80
CA GLU A 86 10.09 7.97 -5.02
C GLU A 86 10.35 8.71 -3.71
N GLU A 87 9.54 8.48 -2.67
CA GLU A 87 9.69 9.11 -1.37
C GLU A 87 10.98 8.70 -0.66
N ALA A 88 11.37 7.43 -0.76
CA ALA A 88 12.65 6.94 -0.27
C ALA A 88 13.81 7.65 -0.99
N ARG A 89 13.77 7.71 -2.33
CA ARG A 89 14.81 8.37 -3.15
C ARG A 89 14.97 9.85 -2.82
N LYS A 90 13.86 10.59 -2.61
CA LYS A 90 13.89 12.01 -2.23
C LYS A 90 14.66 12.23 -0.92
N ARG A 91 14.68 11.21 -0.04
CA ARG A 91 15.38 11.24 1.26
C ARG A 91 16.73 10.49 1.25
N GLY A 92 17.23 10.13 0.06
CA GLY A 92 18.51 9.44 -0.12
C GLY A 92 18.50 7.99 0.38
N SER A 93 17.33 7.36 0.45
CA SER A 93 17.16 5.98 0.88
C SER A 93 16.79 5.07 -0.29
N SER A 94 17.11 3.79 -0.17
CA SER A 94 16.70 2.70 -1.05
C SER A 94 15.54 1.92 -0.42
N VAL A 95 14.85 1.13 -1.23
CA VAL A 95 13.76 0.26 -0.77
C VAL A 95 14.19 -1.19 -0.93
N MET A 96 13.94 -2.01 0.10
CA MET A 96 14.13 -3.45 0.09
C MET A 96 12.77 -4.12 0.29
N LEU A 97 12.34 -4.91 -0.69
CA LEU A 97 11.16 -5.76 -0.53
C LEU A 97 11.51 -6.99 0.30
N VAL A 98 10.68 -7.29 1.27
CA VAL A 98 10.82 -8.42 2.18
C VAL A 98 9.62 -9.31 1.99
N PRO A 99 9.81 -10.54 1.53
CA PRO A 99 8.71 -11.49 1.41
C PRO A 99 8.10 -11.79 2.78
N ALA A 100 6.77 -11.65 2.89
CA ALA A 100 6.07 -11.93 4.15
C ALA A 100 6.00 -13.43 4.49
N ASP A 101 6.26 -14.31 3.53
CA ASP A 101 6.34 -15.76 3.71
C ASP A 101 7.56 -16.21 4.53
N GLU A 102 8.62 -15.40 4.61
CA GLU A 102 9.70 -15.60 5.60
C GLU A 102 9.21 -15.34 7.05
N GLY A 103 7.99 -14.83 7.19
CA GLY A 103 7.36 -14.56 8.46
C GLY A 103 8.09 -13.51 9.30
N ILE A 104 7.77 -13.50 10.57
CA ILE A 104 8.37 -12.59 11.55
C ILE A 104 9.89 -12.86 11.73
N GLU A 105 10.34 -14.10 11.54
CA GLU A 105 11.75 -14.47 11.70
C GLU A 105 12.65 -13.77 10.67
N GLY A 106 12.21 -13.67 9.42
CA GLY A 106 12.91 -12.94 8.37
C GLY A 106 13.07 -11.47 8.72
N LEU A 107 11.98 -10.84 9.18
CA LEU A 107 11.99 -9.45 9.62
C LEU A 107 12.92 -9.24 10.83
N CYS A 108 12.81 -10.08 11.85
CA CYS A 108 13.67 -10.03 13.04
C CYS A 108 15.16 -10.21 12.69
N ARG A 109 15.46 -11.09 11.73
CA ARG A 109 16.84 -11.27 11.24
C ARG A 109 17.39 -9.99 10.62
N MET A 110 16.62 -9.34 9.74
CA MET A 110 17.03 -8.09 9.09
C MET A 110 17.25 -6.95 10.08
N VAL A 111 16.33 -6.80 11.04
CA VAL A 111 16.44 -5.78 12.08
C VAL A 111 17.71 -6.01 12.90
N ARG A 112 17.96 -7.26 13.36
CA ARG A 112 19.20 -7.60 14.11
C ARG A 112 20.47 -7.38 13.30
N GLN A 113 20.43 -7.56 12.00
CA GLN A 113 21.57 -7.31 11.11
C GLN A 113 21.77 -5.82 10.81
N GLY A 114 20.83 -4.95 11.20
CA GLY A 114 20.90 -3.52 10.97
C GLY A 114 20.94 -3.16 9.49
N VAL A 115 20.19 -3.87 8.63
CA VAL A 115 20.18 -3.64 7.18
C VAL A 115 19.09 -2.67 6.73
N VAL A 116 18.17 -2.30 7.62
CA VAL A 116 17.10 -1.32 7.35
C VAL A 116 17.00 -0.30 8.49
N ASP A 117 16.58 0.92 8.18
CA ASP A 117 16.34 2.00 9.16
C ASP A 117 14.92 2.03 9.68
N GLY A 118 14.00 1.43 8.97
CA GLY A 118 12.57 1.34 9.31
C GLY A 118 11.84 0.42 8.35
N VAL A 119 10.61 0.05 8.71
CA VAL A 119 9.82 -0.93 7.95
C VAL A 119 8.39 -0.46 7.74
N LEU A 120 7.90 -0.57 6.51
CA LEU A 120 6.47 -0.57 6.19
C LEU A 120 5.96 -2.01 6.18
N VAL A 121 4.85 -2.27 6.85
CA VAL A 121 4.20 -3.59 6.87
C VAL A 121 2.91 -3.51 6.10
N PHE A 122 2.85 -4.23 4.99
CA PHE A 122 1.66 -4.39 4.16
C PHE A 122 0.89 -5.67 4.51
N ASP A 123 -0.24 -5.85 3.86
CA ASP A 123 -1.10 -7.03 4.04
C ASP A 123 -1.44 -7.30 5.51
N VAL A 124 -1.73 -6.22 6.24
CA VAL A 124 -2.11 -6.27 7.65
C VAL A 124 -3.51 -6.87 7.76
N GLU A 125 -3.59 -8.00 8.45
CA GLU A 125 -4.86 -8.68 8.69
C GLU A 125 -5.64 -8.02 9.82
N TRP A 126 -6.97 -8.22 9.84
CA TRP A 126 -7.81 -7.72 10.94
C TRP A 126 -7.37 -8.30 12.30
N HIS A 127 -7.12 -9.59 12.34
CA HIS A 127 -6.49 -10.30 13.46
C HIS A 127 -5.10 -10.77 13.05
N ASP A 128 -4.11 -9.90 13.14
CA ASP A 128 -2.76 -10.17 12.67
C ASP A 128 -1.85 -10.65 13.82
N GLU A 129 -1.57 -11.94 13.83
CA GLU A 129 -0.76 -12.58 14.87
C GLU A 129 0.71 -12.15 14.88
N ARG A 130 1.19 -11.48 13.82
CA ARG A 130 2.57 -10.99 13.72
C ARG A 130 2.81 -9.73 14.55
N LEU A 131 1.77 -8.91 14.75
CA LEU A 131 1.91 -7.55 15.31
C LEU A 131 2.46 -7.50 16.74
N PRO A 132 2.12 -8.42 17.67
CA PRO A 132 2.72 -8.41 19.00
C PRO A 132 4.25 -8.54 19.00
N GLU A 133 4.81 -9.31 18.05
CA GLU A 133 6.26 -9.47 17.90
C GLU A 133 6.88 -8.29 17.15
N ILE A 134 6.22 -7.81 16.10
CA ILE A 134 6.65 -6.62 15.35
C ILE A 134 6.73 -5.40 16.27
N ALA A 135 5.77 -5.23 17.18
CA ALA A 135 5.74 -4.12 18.13
C ALA A 135 6.90 -4.13 19.15
N ARG A 136 7.58 -5.28 19.32
CA ARG A 136 8.75 -5.41 20.21
C ARG A 136 10.08 -5.13 19.51
N LEU A 137 10.05 -4.94 18.20
CA LEU A 137 11.27 -4.63 17.45
C LEU A 137 11.78 -3.23 17.79
N ASP A 138 13.07 -3.11 18.01
CA ASP A 138 13.75 -1.82 18.26
C ASP A 138 14.06 -1.12 16.92
N ILE A 139 13.02 -0.83 16.15
CA ILE A 139 13.08 -0.15 14.87
C ILE A 139 11.75 0.57 14.60
N PRO A 140 11.75 1.72 13.91
CA PRO A 140 10.53 2.35 13.41
C PRO A 140 9.74 1.42 12.47
N VAL A 141 8.47 1.20 12.80
CA VAL A 141 7.54 0.43 11.98
C VAL A 141 6.27 1.25 11.75
N VAL A 142 5.73 1.19 10.54
CA VAL A 142 4.41 1.74 10.19
C VAL A 142 3.61 0.66 9.45
N LEU A 143 2.37 0.46 9.87
CA LEU A 143 1.44 -0.45 9.22
C LEU A 143 0.73 0.27 8.06
N VAL A 144 0.67 -0.36 6.91
CA VAL A 144 -0.20 0.04 5.79
C VAL A 144 -1.39 -0.90 5.80
N GLY A 145 -2.44 -0.47 6.45
CA GLY A 145 -3.61 -1.25 6.80
C GLY A 145 -4.02 -1.06 8.27
N THR A 146 -5.27 -1.34 8.59
CA THR A 146 -5.83 -1.17 9.92
C THR A 146 -6.17 -2.51 10.54
N PRO A 147 -5.42 -3.02 11.54
CA PRO A 147 -5.80 -4.19 12.32
C PRO A 147 -6.84 -3.85 13.39
N GLU A 148 -7.45 -4.86 14.01
CA GLU A 148 -8.29 -4.67 15.19
C GLU A 148 -7.47 -4.10 16.37
N ASN A 149 -6.27 -4.65 16.58
CA ASN A 149 -5.33 -4.17 17.58
C ASN A 149 -3.94 -3.95 16.93
N ALA A 150 -3.51 -2.70 16.87
CA ALA A 150 -2.22 -2.31 16.31
C ALA A 150 -1.04 -2.46 17.29
N HIS A 151 -1.28 -2.86 18.56
CA HIS A 151 -0.24 -3.01 19.59
C HIS A 151 0.66 -1.77 19.77
N GLY A 152 0.10 -0.55 19.58
CA GLY A 152 0.84 0.70 19.67
C GLY A 152 1.64 1.06 18.42
N LEU A 153 1.57 0.26 17.37
CA LEU A 153 2.17 0.58 16.09
C LEU A 153 1.31 1.62 15.35
N PRO A 154 1.92 2.65 14.74
CA PRO A 154 1.19 3.58 13.90
C PRO A 154 0.70 2.90 12.63
N CYS A 155 -0.50 3.25 12.20
CA CYS A 155 -1.10 2.72 10.99
C CYS A 155 -1.64 3.82 10.07
N VAL A 156 -1.48 3.61 8.78
CA VAL A 156 -2.05 4.44 7.71
C VAL A 156 -2.92 3.55 6.85
N ASP A 157 -4.12 4.01 6.55
CA ASP A 157 -5.04 3.28 5.69
C ASP A 157 -6.00 4.25 4.99
N VAL A 158 -6.78 3.73 4.05
CA VAL A 158 -7.89 4.44 3.46
C VAL A 158 -9.11 4.38 4.39
N ASP A 159 -9.95 5.41 4.35
CA ASP A 159 -11.28 5.33 4.96
C ASP A 159 -12.23 4.47 4.10
N TYR A 160 -12.17 3.15 4.27
CA TYR A 160 -13.01 2.20 3.52
C TYR A 160 -14.50 2.32 3.80
N ARG A 161 -14.88 2.87 4.94
CA ARG A 161 -16.29 3.21 5.20
C ARG A 161 -16.74 4.30 4.24
N ARG A 162 -15.90 5.30 4.07
CA ARG A 162 -16.17 6.39 3.12
C ARG A 162 -16.17 5.91 1.67
N VAL A 163 -15.26 5.00 1.31
CA VAL A 163 -15.27 4.33 -0.02
C VAL A 163 -16.64 3.66 -0.26
N ALA A 164 -17.13 2.88 0.70
CA ALA A 164 -18.41 2.20 0.61
C ALA A 164 -19.57 3.19 0.46
N GLN A 165 -19.61 4.23 1.29
CA GLN A 165 -20.61 5.28 1.22
C GLN A 165 -20.67 5.94 -0.17
N MET A 166 -19.48 6.30 -0.72
CA MET A 166 -19.42 6.94 -2.03
C MET A 166 -19.88 5.99 -3.15
N ALA A 167 -19.47 4.72 -3.12
CA ALA A 167 -19.86 3.75 -4.13
C ALA A 167 -21.37 3.46 -4.10
N VAL A 168 -21.94 3.21 -2.92
CA VAL A 168 -23.37 2.89 -2.79
C VAL A 168 -24.25 4.10 -3.11
N ASN A 169 -23.89 5.30 -2.61
CA ASN A 169 -24.63 6.53 -2.95
C ASN A 169 -24.60 6.77 -4.46
N ARG A 170 -23.48 6.54 -5.12
CA ARG A 170 -23.40 6.72 -6.57
C ARG A 170 -24.32 5.77 -7.32
N LEU A 171 -24.41 4.50 -6.92
CA LEU A 171 -25.37 3.57 -7.51
C LEU A 171 -26.82 4.01 -7.27
N ALA A 172 -27.14 4.49 -6.07
CA ALA A 172 -28.47 5.01 -5.74
C ALA A 172 -28.82 6.28 -6.55
N GLU A 173 -27.90 7.22 -6.73
CA GLU A 173 -28.04 8.41 -7.58
C GLU A 173 -28.38 8.04 -9.04
N ARG A 174 -27.88 6.88 -9.49
CA ARG A 174 -28.17 6.32 -10.81
C ARG A 174 -29.49 5.55 -10.86
N GLY A 175 -30.25 5.55 -9.76
CA GLY A 175 -31.59 4.95 -9.67
C GLY A 175 -31.61 3.46 -9.31
N ALA A 176 -30.46 2.85 -8.93
CA ALA A 176 -30.43 1.46 -8.53
C ALA A 176 -31.20 1.25 -7.22
N GLN A 177 -32.16 0.32 -7.22
CA GLN A 177 -32.90 -0.11 -6.01
C GLN A 177 -32.37 -1.44 -5.45
N ARG A 178 -31.48 -2.09 -6.17
CA ARG A 178 -30.79 -3.32 -5.79
C ARG A 178 -29.34 -3.23 -6.19
N MET A 179 -28.46 -3.72 -5.35
CA MET A 179 -27.02 -3.77 -5.68
C MET A 179 -26.37 -5.11 -5.36
N VAL A 180 -25.35 -5.43 -6.14
CA VAL A 180 -24.46 -6.54 -5.90
C VAL A 180 -23.04 -6.01 -5.72
N LEU A 181 -22.40 -6.37 -4.61
CA LEU A 181 -20.97 -6.19 -4.42
C LEU A 181 -20.23 -7.42 -4.95
N VAL A 182 -19.34 -7.23 -5.91
CA VAL A 182 -18.44 -8.27 -6.38
C VAL A 182 -17.18 -8.28 -5.51
N GLY A 183 -17.04 -9.30 -4.67
CA GLY A 183 -15.91 -9.48 -3.76
C GLY A 183 -14.71 -10.14 -4.45
N ASP A 184 -13.63 -10.28 -3.70
CA ASP A 184 -12.38 -10.83 -4.21
C ASP A 184 -12.37 -12.37 -4.13
N TRP A 185 -11.84 -12.99 -5.18
CA TRP A 185 -11.59 -14.42 -5.18
C TRP A 185 -10.57 -14.80 -4.10
N GLY A 186 -10.84 -15.91 -3.41
CA GLY A 186 -9.93 -16.51 -2.44
C GLY A 186 -9.67 -15.72 -1.16
N ARG A 187 -10.29 -14.53 -1.02
CA ARG A 187 -10.15 -13.70 0.19
C ARG A 187 -11.42 -13.76 1.03
N SER A 188 -11.27 -14.08 2.31
CA SER A 188 -12.35 -13.92 3.28
C SER A 188 -12.62 -12.44 3.50
N LEU A 189 -13.90 -12.05 3.53
CA LEU A 189 -14.31 -10.67 3.83
C LEU A 189 -13.85 -10.21 5.23
N ASP A 190 -13.60 -11.15 6.13
CA ASP A 190 -13.22 -10.85 7.52
C ASP A 190 -11.70 -10.81 7.73
N ARG A 191 -10.91 -11.25 6.76
CA ARG A 191 -9.45 -11.33 6.91
C ARG A 191 -8.78 -9.95 6.94
N TYR A 192 -9.24 -9.02 6.10
CA TYR A 192 -8.67 -7.69 5.97
C TYR A 192 -9.69 -6.61 6.29
N ALA A 193 -9.24 -5.54 6.94
CA ALA A 193 -10.09 -4.40 7.30
C ALA A 193 -10.80 -3.79 6.09
N PHE A 194 -10.11 -3.66 4.96
CA PHE A 194 -10.68 -3.07 3.75
C PHE A 194 -11.89 -3.86 3.24
N ALA A 195 -11.80 -5.17 3.16
CA ALA A 195 -12.91 -6.01 2.71
C ALA A 195 -14.07 -5.99 3.71
N LYS A 196 -13.76 -6.12 5.00
CA LYS A 196 -14.73 -6.12 6.10
C LYS A 196 -15.51 -4.80 6.17
N PHE A 197 -14.83 -3.67 6.20
CA PHE A 197 -15.48 -2.37 6.33
C PHE A 197 -16.21 -1.97 5.05
N PHE A 198 -15.64 -2.26 3.88
CA PHE A 198 -16.32 -1.99 2.62
C PHE A 198 -17.63 -2.77 2.52
N ALA A 199 -17.62 -4.08 2.77
CA ALA A 199 -18.81 -4.92 2.69
C ALA A 199 -19.85 -4.56 3.77
N SER A 200 -19.44 -4.37 5.03
CA SER A 200 -20.35 -4.05 6.13
C SER A 200 -21.00 -2.67 5.98
N GLU A 201 -20.21 -1.66 5.62
CA GLU A 201 -20.73 -0.30 5.41
C GLU A 201 -21.61 -0.20 4.17
N SER A 202 -21.24 -0.88 3.08
CA SER A 202 -22.11 -0.96 1.88
C SER A 202 -23.48 -1.50 2.21
N ARG A 203 -23.56 -2.53 3.07
CA ARG A 203 -24.85 -3.08 3.54
C ARG A 203 -25.65 -2.05 4.34
N VAL A 204 -24.98 -1.35 5.28
CA VAL A 204 -25.64 -0.33 6.11
C VAL A 204 -26.19 0.80 5.25
N VAL A 205 -25.39 1.34 4.34
CA VAL A 205 -25.81 2.43 3.45
C VAL A 205 -26.94 1.98 2.52
N ALA A 206 -26.83 0.79 1.93
CA ALA A 206 -27.89 0.22 1.09
C ALA A 206 -29.23 0.10 1.86
N GLN A 207 -29.19 -0.38 3.11
CA GLN A 207 -30.38 -0.45 3.97
C GLN A 207 -31.00 0.92 4.25
N VAL A 208 -30.18 1.92 4.55
CA VAL A 208 -30.64 3.30 4.79
C VAL A 208 -31.32 3.88 3.56
N LEU A 209 -30.81 3.54 2.36
CA LEU A 209 -31.36 3.99 1.08
C LEU A 209 -32.53 3.12 0.58
N GLY A 210 -32.91 2.07 1.32
CA GLY A 210 -33.96 1.14 0.93
C GLY A 210 -33.58 0.23 -0.24
N MET A 211 -32.28 0.04 -0.50
CA MET A 211 -31.76 -0.83 -1.55
C MET A 211 -31.60 -2.27 -1.06
N GLU A 212 -31.95 -3.22 -1.91
CA GLU A 212 -31.57 -4.62 -1.70
C GLU A 212 -30.05 -4.77 -1.90
N TYR A 213 -29.39 -5.53 -1.00
CA TYR A 213 -27.95 -5.73 -1.01
C TYR A 213 -27.57 -7.20 -1.02
N GLU A 214 -26.75 -7.59 -1.99
CA GLU A 214 -26.16 -8.92 -2.09
C GLU A 214 -24.65 -8.83 -2.29
N ILE A 215 -23.94 -9.89 -1.91
CA ILE A 215 -22.50 -10.04 -2.17
C ILE A 215 -22.31 -11.28 -3.04
N PHE A 216 -21.62 -11.12 -4.15
CA PHE A 216 -21.13 -12.21 -4.97
C PHE A 216 -19.63 -12.38 -4.78
N ILE A 217 -19.19 -13.53 -4.27
CA ILE A 217 -17.78 -13.88 -4.13
C ILE A 217 -17.44 -14.93 -5.18
N PRO A 218 -16.57 -14.63 -6.16
CA PRO A 218 -16.13 -15.63 -7.15
C PRO A 218 -15.46 -16.82 -6.47
N ARG A 219 -15.81 -18.04 -6.87
CA ARG A 219 -15.19 -19.27 -6.35
C ARG A 219 -13.88 -19.61 -7.05
N GLU A 220 -13.67 -19.07 -8.24
CA GLU A 220 -12.47 -19.26 -9.07
C GLU A 220 -11.93 -17.92 -9.53
N LYS A 221 -10.64 -17.86 -9.86
CA LYS A 221 -9.98 -16.66 -10.37
C LYS A 221 -10.40 -16.37 -11.81
N GLY A 222 -10.50 -15.08 -12.13
CA GLY A 222 -10.70 -14.57 -13.49
C GLY A 222 -12.04 -14.93 -14.10
N TRP A 223 -12.03 -15.16 -15.42
CA TRP A 223 -13.23 -15.35 -16.22
C TRP A 223 -14.21 -16.41 -15.68
N ARG A 224 -13.71 -17.57 -15.28
CA ARG A 224 -14.57 -18.64 -14.76
C ARG A 224 -15.34 -18.24 -13.51
N GLY A 225 -14.68 -17.50 -12.61
CA GLY A 225 -15.32 -17.01 -11.39
C GLY A 225 -16.42 -15.99 -11.69
N ILE A 226 -16.16 -15.06 -12.61
CA ILE A 226 -17.14 -14.04 -12.98
C ILE A 226 -18.26 -14.60 -13.86
N TRP A 227 -17.98 -15.58 -14.71
CA TRP A 227 -19.02 -16.29 -15.48
C TRP A 227 -20.13 -16.86 -14.60
N ALA A 228 -19.81 -17.28 -13.38
CA ALA A 228 -20.79 -17.82 -12.44
C ALA A 228 -21.88 -16.79 -12.03
N MET A 229 -21.63 -15.47 -12.22
CA MET A 229 -22.63 -14.42 -11.93
C MET A 229 -23.50 -14.05 -13.15
N LYS A 230 -23.45 -14.80 -14.25
CA LYS A 230 -24.20 -14.48 -15.48
C LYS A 230 -25.71 -14.28 -15.26
N ASP A 231 -26.32 -15.12 -14.40
CA ASP A 231 -27.75 -15.02 -14.12
C ASP A 231 -28.06 -13.81 -13.21
N GLU A 232 -27.11 -13.46 -12.32
CA GLU A 232 -27.20 -12.26 -11.53
C GLU A 232 -27.07 -11.00 -12.39
N LEU A 233 -26.12 -10.98 -13.33
CA LEU A 233 -25.98 -9.88 -14.27
C LEU A 233 -27.26 -9.65 -15.11
N LYS A 234 -27.92 -10.74 -15.55
CA LYS A 234 -29.24 -10.63 -16.21
C LYS A 234 -30.29 -9.99 -15.30
N ARG A 235 -30.34 -10.41 -14.03
CA ARG A 235 -31.27 -9.82 -13.06
C ARG A 235 -31.00 -8.33 -12.87
N MET A 236 -29.70 -7.95 -12.73
CA MET A 236 -29.32 -6.53 -12.61
C MET A 236 -29.74 -5.72 -13.82
N ALA A 237 -29.56 -6.24 -15.03
CA ALA A 237 -29.99 -5.57 -16.26
C ALA A 237 -31.52 -5.43 -16.35
N GLN A 238 -32.30 -6.41 -15.89
CA GLN A 238 -33.78 -6.39 -15.93
C GLN A 238 -34.39 -5.40 -14.93
N CYS A 239 -33.74 -5.17 -13.79
CA CYS A 239 -34.24 -4.26 -12.75
C CYS A 239 -33.50 -2.92 -12.68
N HIS A 240 -32.64 -2.61 -13.64
CA HIS A 240 -31.71 -1.46 -13.59
C HIS A 240 -30.95 -1.36 -12.27
N GLY A 241 -30.45 -2.52 -11.81
CA GLY A 241 -29.70 -2.63 -10.55
C GLY A 241 -28.31 -2.00 -10.63
N GLY A 242 -27.58 -2.07 -9.52
CA GLY A 242 -26.23 -1.55 -9.39
C GLY A 242 -25.20 -2.66 -9.11
N ILE A 243 -24.04 -2.56 -9.70
CA ILE A 243 -22.91 -3.45 -9.39
C ILE A 243 -21.74 -2.60 -8.92
N ALA A 244 -21.21 -2.91 -7.73
CA ALA A 244 -19.95 -2.40 -7.26
C ALA A 244 -18.89 -3.49 -7.44
N VAL A 245 -17.80 -3.20 -8.16
CA VAL A 245 -16.75 -4.16 -8.43
C VAL A 245 -15.40 -3.62 -7.94
N ARG A 246 -14.69 -4.45 -7.19
CA ARG A 246 -13.34 -4.16 -6.72
C ARG A 246 -12.34 -4.92 -7.58
N THR A 247 -11.23 -4.33 -7.87
CA THR A 247 -10.09 -4.81 -8.64
C THR A 247 -10.23 -4.72 -10.17
N PRO A 248 -9.12 -4.36 -10.85
CA PRO A 248 -9.09 -4.30 -12.32
C PRO A 248 -9.47 -5.61 -12.99
N HIS A 249 -8.97 -6.76 -12.48
CA HIS A 249 -9.24 -8.07 -13.06
C HIS A 249 -10.71 -8.50 -12.97
N ALA A 250 -11.39 -8.19 -11.86
CA ALA A 250 -12.81 -8.46 -11.73
C ALA A 250 -13.63 -7.56 -12.67
N LEU A 251 -13.23 -6.29 -12.78
CA LEU A 251 -13.86 -5.34 -13.70
C LEU A 251 -13.73 -5.78 -15.16
N ASP A 252 -12.52 -6.13 -15.62
CA ASP A 252 -12.28 -6.61 -16.98
C ASP A 252 -13.11 -7.85 -17.30
N SER A 253 -13.12 -8.83 -16.38
CA SER A 253 -13.90 -10.05 -16.57
C SER A 253 -15.41 -9.76 -16.59
N LEU A 254 -15.89 -8.82 -15.78
CA LEU A 254 -17.28 -8.39 -15.79
C LEU A 254 -17.64 -7.69 -17.10
N LEU A 255 -16.80 -6.80 -17.61
CA LEU A 255 -17.02 -6.13 -18.91
C LEU A 255 -17.01 -7.12 -20.07
N GLN A 256 -16.14 -8.14 -20.04
CA GLN A 256 -16.19 -9.23 -21.02
C GLN A 256 -17.51 -10.01 -20.93
N LEU A 257 -17.99 -10.32 -19.73
CA LEU A 257 -19.29 -10.97 -19.54
C LEU A 257 -20.44 -10.11 -20.07
N CYS A 258 -20.37 -8.79 -19.88
CA CYS A 258 -21.34 -7.85 -20.45
C CYS A 258 -21.38 -7.93 -21.99
N VAL A 259 -20.23 -8.00 -22.65
CA VAL A 259 -20.14 -8.15 -24.11
C VAL A 259 -20.76 -9.49 -24.55
N GLU A 260 -20.40 -10.60 -23.94
CA GLU A 260 -20.94 -11.93 -24.27
C GLU A 260 -22.46 -12.00 -24.12
N MET A 261 -23.01 -11.30 -23.15
CA MET A 261 -24.44 -11.29 -22.86
C MET A 261 -25.21 -10.16 -23.53
N GLN A 262 -24.53 -9.29 -24.30
CA GLN A 262 -25.08 -8.11 -24.96
C GLN A 262 -25.79 -7.13 -23.96
N ILE A 263 -25.26 -7.05 -22.74
CA ILE A 263 -25.70 -6.15 -21.67
C ILE A 263 -24.75 -4.95 -21.63
N GLN A 264 -25.27 -3.73 -21.53
CA GLN A 264 -24.46 -2.50 -21.56
C GLN A 264 -24.44 -1.82 -20.18
N PRO A 265 -23.26 -1.72 -19.52
CA PRO A 265 -23.12 -0.89 -18.33
C PRO A 265 -23.49 0.57 -18.62
N GLY A 266 -24.09 1.23 -17.64
CA GLY A 266 -24.57 2.62 -17.76
C GLY A 266 -25.93 2.77 -18.44
N ARG A 267 -26.36 1.81 -19.26
CA ARG A 267 -27.69 1.76 -19.89
C ARG A 267 -28.61 0.74 -19.21
N ASP A 268 -28.16 -0.50 -19.10
CA ASP A 268 -29.00 -1.61 -18.60
C ASP A 268 -28.88 -1.79 -17.10
N PHE A 269 -27.73 -1.43 -16.53
CA PHE A 269 -27.46 -1.42 -15.08
C PHE A 269 -26.41 -0.36 -14.75
N SER A 270 -26.31 0.04 -13.48
CA SER A 270 -25.29 0.98 -13.01
C SER A 270 -24.04 0.24 -12.54
N LEU A 271 -22.86 0.75 -12.89
CA LEU A 271 -21.56 0.16 -12.54
C LEU A 271 -20.68 1.19 -11.85
N VAL A 272 -20.17 0.82 -10.69
CA VAL A 272 -19.13 1.58 -9.97
C VAL A 272 -17.95 0.66 -9.70
N ALA A 273 -16.78 1.09 -10.09
CA ALA A 273 -15.54 0.42 -9.80
C ALA A 273 -14.86 1.00 -8.56
N VAL A 274 -14.03 0.19 -7.90
CA VAL A 274 -13.21 0.58 -6.77
C VAL A 274 -11.83 -0.03 -6.94
N TYR A 275 -10.77 0.70 -6.63
CA TYR A 275 -9.37 0.20 -6.75
C TYR A 275 -8.88 0.00 -8.19
N VAL A 276 -9.41 0.74 -9.13
CA VAL A 276 -9.03 0.61 -10.55
C VAL A 276 -8.27 1.84 -11.08
N ASP A 277 -7.58 2.56 -10.19
CA ASP A 277 -6.88 3.80 -10.49
C ASP A 277 -5.98 3.70 -11.74
N GLY A 278 -6.22 4.58 -12.71
CA GLY A 278 -5.58 4.63 -14.01
C GLY A 278 -6.04 3.56 -15.01
N HIS A 279 -6.60 2.44 -14.56
CA HIS A 279 -7.14 1.41 -15.45
C HIS A 279 -8.47 1.83 -16.08
N ASP A 280 -9.29 2.54 -15.33
CA ASP A 280 -10.58 3.08 -15.77
C ASP A 280 -10.45 4.12 -16.90
N GLU A 281 -9.29 4.75 -17.07
CA GLU A 281 -8.99 5.67 -18.18
C GLU A 281 -8.77 4.95 -19.52
N GLU A 282 -8.37 3.69 -19.48
CA GLU A 282 -8.10 2.85 -20.65
C GLU A 282 -9.33 2.11 -21.16
N LEU A 283 -10.43 2.12 -20.40
CA LEU A 283 -11.64 1.39 -20.74
C LEU A 283 -12.44 2.08 -21.85
N ARG A 284 -13.01 1.28 -22.75
CA ARG A 284 -13.93 1.79 -23.79
C ARG A 284 -15.30 2.20 -23.24
N VAL A 285 -15.67 1.66 -22.09
CA VAL A 285 -16.94 1.96 -21.42
C VAL A 285 -16.61 2.90 -20.26
N PRO A 286 -17.27 4.07 -20.16
CA PRO A 286 -17.08 4.96 -19.03
C PRO A 286 -17.58 4.27 -17.76
N VAL A 287 -16.73 4.18 -16.74
CA VAL A 287 -17.04 3.59 -15.45
C VAL A 287 -16.69 4.59 -14.35
N ASP A 288 -17.66 4.87 -13.48
CA ASP A 288 -17.40 5.66 -12.29
C ASP A 288 -16.47 4.90 -11.35
N ASN A 289 -15.45 5.57 -10.83
CA ASN A 289 -14.46 4.94 -9.97
C ASN A 289 -14.32 5.66 -8.63
N VAL A 290 -14.41 4.91 -7.53
CA VAL A 290 -14.03 5.39 -6.20
C VAL A 290 -12.57 5.00 -5.97
N ASP A 291 -11.69 5.99 -6.05
CA ASP A 291 -10.25 5.79 -5.86
C ASP A 291 -9.90 5.79 -4.36
N PRO A 292 -9.34 4.69 -3.84
CA PRO A 292 -8.81 4.61 -2.49
C PRO A 292 -7.46 5.32 -2.32
N VAL A 293 -6.99 6.03 -3.33
CA VAL A 293 -5.80 6.91 -3.33
C VAL A 293 -4.53 6.24 -2.79
N PRO A 294 -4.10 5.10 -3.35
CA PRO A 294 -2.95 4.35 -2.84
C PRO A 294 -1.66 5.17 -2.81
N GLN A 295 -1.53 6.14 -3.73
CA GLN A 295 -0.40 7.07 -3.76
C GLN A 295 -0.37 7.96 -2.51
N SER A 296 -1.53 8.48 -2.08
CA SER A 296 -1.65 9.31 -0.89
C SER A 296 -1.41 8.51 0.40
N VAL A 297 -1.89 7.26 0.44
CA VAL A 297 -1.61 6.31 1.53
C VAL A 297 -0.11 6.05 1.65
N SER A 298 0.55 5.73 0.54
CA SER A 298 1.99 5.47 0.51
C SER A 298 2.81 6.69 0.94
N LYS A 299 2.44 7.88 0.46
CA LYS A 299 3.11 9.12 0.84
C LYS A 299 2.98 9.37 2.34
N ALA A 300 1.78 9.26 2.88
CA ALA A 300 1.52 9.43 4.30
C ALA A 300 2.26 8.39 5.16
N ALA A 301 2.30 7.13 4.73
CA ALA A 301 3.02 6.07 5.41
C ALA A 301 4.53 6.33 5.43
N MET A 302 5.11 6.80 4.32
CA MET A 302 6.52 7.15 4.22
C MET A 302 6.87 8.39 5.06
N GLU A 303 6.04 9.42 5.07
CA GLU A 303 6.22 10.61 5.91
C GLU A 303 6.23 10.18 7.38
N LEU A 304 5.25 9.40 7.80
CA LEU A 304 5.14 8.90 9.17
C LEU A 304 6.33 8.03 9.58
N LEU A 305 6.82 7.17 8.67
CA LEU A 305 7.99 6.32 8.92
C LEU A 305 9.27 7.15 9.08
N PHE A 306 9.50 8.13 8.20
CA PHE A 306 10.68 8.98 8.31
C PHE A 306 10.65 9.88 9.54
N ASP A 307 9.51 10.42 9.94
CA ASP A 307 9.37 11.17 11.19
C ASP A 307 9.79 10.31 12.38
N ARG A 308 9.40 9.04 12.42
CA ARG A 308 9.81 8.11 13.48
C ARG A 308 11.31 7.76 13.41
N ILE A 309 11.87 7.60 12.21
CA ILE A 309 13.32 7.40 12.01
C ILE A 309 14.10 8.62 12.50
N ASP A 310 13.53 9.82 12.41
CA ASP A 310 14.13 11.06 12.91
C ASP A 310 13.85 11.32 14.40
N GLY A 311 13.13 10.40 15.07
CA GLY A 311 12.85 10.47 16.50
C GLY A 311 11.66 11.35 16.89
N HIS A 312 10.85 11.76 15.93
CA HIS A 312 9.65 12.54 16.20
C HIS A 312 8.52 11.66 16.72
N LYS A 313 7.72 12.22 17.65
CA LYS A 313 6.47 11.56 18.07
C LYS A 313 5.42 11.75 16.97
N THR A 314 4.76 10.66 16.60
CA THR A 314 3.74 10.64 15.55
C THR A 314 2.40 10.15 16.10
N GLY A 315 1.31 10.46 15.38
CA GLY A 315 -0.02 9.91 15.67
C GLY A 315 -0.05 8.38 15.49
N GLU A 316 -1.04 7.74 16.12
CA GLU A 316 -1.18 6.29 16.09
C GLU A 316 -1.94 5.80 14.86
N ARG A 317 -2.88 6.59 14.34
CA ARG A 317 -3.72 6.20 13.20
C ARG A 317 -4.02 7.37 12.28
N LEU A 318 -3.83 7.16 10.98
CA LEU A 318 -4.18 8.10 9.93
C LEU A 318 -5.05 7.42 8.88
N LEU A 319 -6.25 7.95 8.64
CA LEU A 319 -7.14 7.54 7.55
C LEU A 319 -7.11 8.57 6.44
N VAL A 320 -6.78 8.12 5.23
CA VAL A 320 -6.76 8.94 4.02
C VAL A 320 -8.13 8.91 3.37
N SER A 321 -8.65 10.10 3.02
CA SER A 321 -9.96 10.21 2.39
C SER A 321 -9.90 9.76 0.93
N PRO A 322 -10.83 8.87 0.48
CA PRO A 322 -10.98 8.53 -0.93
C PRO A 322 -11.61 9.68 -1.72
N HIS A 323 -11.57 9.60 -3.04
CA HIS A 323 -12.38 10.44 -3.92
C HIS A 323 -13.09 9.62 -4.99
N ILE A 324 -14.10 10.20 -5.64
CA ILE A 324 -14.82 9.57 -6.74
C ILE A 324 -14.57 10.34 -8.04
N THR A 325 -14.26 9.60 -9.09
CA THR A 325 -14.20 10.12 -10.47
C THR A 325 -15.46 9.67 -11.21
N ILE A 326 -16.25 10.62 -11.66
CA ILE A 326 -17.51 10.38 -12.39
C ILE A 326 -17.21 10.45 -13.88
N ARG A 327 -17.55 9.39 -14.62
CA ARG A 327 -17.36 9.26 -16.07
C ARG A 327 -18.63 8.88 -16.83
N SER A 328 -19.65 8.36 -16.15
CA SER A 328 -20.93 7.90 -16.74
C SER A 328 -22.09 8.85 -16.48
#